data_7375fd14522f1e3a945a59792a39ca9c
#
_entry.id   7375fd14522f1e3a945a59792a39ca9c
#
_cell.length_a   1.000
_cell.length_b   1.000
_cell.length_c   1.000
_cell.angle_alpha   90.00
_cell.angle_beta   90.00
_cell.angle_gamma   90.00
#
_symmetry.space_group_name_H-M   'P 1'
#
loop_
_entity.id
_entity.type
_entity.pdbx_description
1 polymer ?
#
loop_
_entity_poly.entity_id
_entity_poly.type
_entity_poly.pdbx_seq_one_letter_code
_entity_poly.pdbx_strand_id
1 'polypeptide(L)'
;SAIAGIDQALWDIKGKYFNAPVYELMGGKCRDRMRVYSWIGGDRPQDVGSAAKERQNAGFSAIKMNATEELQMIDSYEKVDVVLERVAAIRESCGKYFGIAVDFHGRVHKPMAKILAKKLEEYDLMFIEEPVLCEHMEDFKEIAAACNIPIATGERLFTKYDFKRLL
;
A
#
# COMPACT_ATOMS: atom_id res chain seq x y z
N SER A 1 9.03 1.47 -15.04
CA SER A 1 9.23 0.03 -14.78
C SER A 1 10.37 -0.59 -15.59
N ALA A 2 10.47 -0.37 -16.92
CA ALA A 2 11.57 -0.92 -17.71
C ALA A 2 12.95 -0.42 -17.23
N ILE A 3 13.08 0.88 -16.96
CA ILE A 3 14.31 1.48 -16.42
C ILE A 3 14.63 0.88 -15.04
N ALA A 4 13.64 0.72 -14.16
CA ALA A 4 13.83 0.12 -12.85
C ALA A 4 14.33 -1.33 -12.96
N GLY A 5 13.78 -2.13 -13.88
CA GLY A 5 14.26 -3.49 -14.14
C GLY A 5 15.72 -3.55 -14.58
N ILE A 6 16.13 -2.64 -15.46
CA ILE A 6 17.53 -2.54 -15.91
C ILE A 6 18.44 -2.11 -14.74
N ASP A 7 18.03 -1.11 -13.97
CA ASP A 7 18.80 -0.63 -12.80
C ASP A 7 19.00 -1.74 -11.76
N GLN A 8 17.96 -2.49 -11.44
CA GLN A 8 18.06 -3.66 -10.55
C GLN A 8 19.04 -4.71 -11.10
N ALA A 9 19.00 -5.00 -12.39
CA ALA A 9 19.92 -5.94 -13.03
C ALA A 9 21.38 -5.44 -12.94
N LEU A 10 21.63 -4.14 -13.13
CA LEU A 10 22.95 -3.55 -12.98
C LEU A 10 23.49 -3.64 -11.55
N TRP A 11 22.63 -3.44 -10.54
CA TRP A 11 22.99 -3.65 -9.14
C TRP A 11 23.33 -5.12 -8.85
N ASP A 12 22.56 -6.06 -9.39
CA ASP A 12 22.83 -7.50 -9.24
C ASP A 12 24.18 -7.89 -9.89
N ILE A 13 24.45 -7.41 -11.10
CA ILE A 13 25.73 -7.61 -11.80
C ILE A 13 26.88 -7.05 -10.95
N LYS A 14 26.73 -5.84 -10.43
CA LYS A 14 27.74 -5.19 -9.59
C LYS A 14 28.00 -6.00 -8.32
N GLY A 15 26.94 -6.49 -7.67
CA GLY A 15 27.03 -7.38 -6.51
C GLY A 15 27.82 -8.65 -6.81
N LYS A 16 27.49 -9.32 -7.92
CA LYS A 16 28.19 -10.52 -8.38
C LYS A 16 29.66 -10.25 -8.71
N TYR A 17 29.94 -9.12 -9.35
CA TYR A 17 31.33 -8.74 -9.68
C TYR A 17 32.20 -8.55 -8.43
N PHE A 18 31.67 -7.93 -7.38
CA PHE A 18 32.36 -7.73 -6.10
C PHE A 18 32.21 -8.91 -5.11
N ASN A 19 31.49 -9.96 -5.49
CA ASN A 19 31.14 -11.08 -4.62
C ASN A 19 30.51 -10.60 -3.29
N ALA A 20 29.63 -9.61 -3.38
CA ALA A 20 28.91 -9.01 -2.27
C ALA A 20 27.43 -8.92 -2.55
N PRO A 21 26.55 -9.20 -1.60
CA PRO A 21 25.13 -9.00 -1.80
C PRO A 21 24.81 -7.50 -1.99
N VAL A 22 23.77 -7.19 -2.75
CA VAL A 22 23.42 -5.80 -3.10
C VAL A 22 23.25 -4.92 -1.87
N TYR A 23 22.68 -5.42 -0.78
CA TYR A 23 22.49 -4.64 0.44
C TYR A 23 23.82 -4.12 1.06
N GLU A 24 24.92 -4.86 0.91
CA GLU A 24 26.26 -4.40 1.34
C GLU A 24 26.72 -3.20 0.52
N LEU A 25 26.42 -3.20 -0.79
CA LEU A 25 26.75 -2.10 -1.68
C LEU A 25 25.86 -0.87 -1.44
N MET A 26 24.71 -1.05 -0.82
CA MET A 26 23.72 0.00 -0.53
C MET A 26 23.80 0.54 0.90
N GLY A 27 24.84 0.23 1.65
CA GLY A 27 25.05 0.78 3.00
C GLY A 27 25.10 -0.26 4.11
N GLY A 28 24.95 -1.54 3.81
CA GLY A 28 25.10 -2.63 4.75
C GLY A 28 23.80 -3.15 5.37
N LYS A 29 23.93 -4.20 6.12
CA LYS A 29 22.82 -4.93 6.73
C LYS A 29 22.30 -4.22 7.98
N CYS A 30 21.05 -3.82 7.98
CA CYS A 30 20.40 -3.15 9.11
C CYS A 30 19.62 -4.13 10.02
N ARG A 31 19.28 -5.33 9.56
CA ARG A 31 18.51 -6.33 10.31
C ARG A 31 18.70 -7.74 9.73
N ASP A 32 18.46 -8.76 10.56
CA ASP A 32 18.60 -10.17 10.15
C ASP A 32 17.34 -10.74 9.51
N ARG A 33 16.20 -10.14 9.82
CA ARG A 33 14.88 -10.58 9.31
C ARG A 33 14.06 -9.36 8.91
N MET A 34 13.28 -9.53 7.84
CA MET A 34 12.33 -8.53 7.36
C MET A 34 10.92 -9.02 7.66
N ARG A 35 10.11 -8.17 8.33
CA ARG A 35 8.67 -8.41 8.44
C ARG A 35 8.04 -8.12 7.08
N VAL A 36 7.22 -9.03 6.59
CA VAL A 36 6.54 -8.92 5.30
C VAL A 36 5.03 -9.04 5.49
N TYR A 37 4.28 -8.44 4.59
CA TYR A 37 2.87 -8.71 4.39
C TYR A 37 2.66 -9.45 3.08
N SER A 38 1.52 -10.14 2.93
CA SER A 38 1.14 -10.77 1.66
C SER A 38 0.19 -9.86 0.90
N TRP A 39 0.32 -9.84 -0.41
CA TRP A 39 -0.72 -9.26 -1.27
C TRP A 39 -1.86 -10.26 -1.46
N ILE A 40 -3.10 -9.76 -1.50
CA ILE A 40 -4.28 -10.53 -1.86
C ILE A 40 -5.05 -9.80 -2.95
N GLY A 41 -5.67 -10.59 -3.86
CA GLY A 41 -6.65 -10.10 -4.82
C GLY A 41 -8.06 -10.39 -4.33
N GLY A 42 -9.03 -9.98 -5.11
CA GLY A 42 -10.45 -10.24 -4.89
C GLY A 42 -11.28 -8.97 -5.01
N ASP A 43 -12.42 -9.09 -5.69
CA ASP A 43 -13.30 -7.96 -5.98
C ASP A 43 -14.54 -7.94 -5.06
N ARG A 44 -14.82 -9.03 -4.36
CA ARG A 44 -15.99 -9.16 -3.48
C ARG A 44 -15.56 -9.32 -2.03
N PRO A 45 -16.38 -8.86 -1.06
CA PRO A 45 -16.08 -9.01 0.37
C PRO A 45 -15.78 -10.45 0.79
N GLN A 46 -16.52 -11.43 0.28
CA GLN A 46 -16.32 -12.85 0.58
C GLN A 46 -14.94 -13.34 0.12
N ASP A 47 -14.49 -12.92 -1.06
CA ASP A 47 -13.23 -13.36 -1.64
C ASP A 47 -12.05 -12.80 -0.84
N VAL A 48 -12.10 -11.53 -0.48
CA VAL A 48 -11.00 -10.90 0.29
C VAL A 48 -10.91 -11.43 1.71
N GLY A 49 -12.03 -11.71 2.36
CA GLY A 49 -12.07 -12.31 3.70
C GLY A 49 -11.42 -13.70 3.72
N SER A 50 -11.81 -14.58 2.79
CA SER A 50 -11.25 -15.93 2.66
C SER A 50 -9.79 -15.91 2.25
N ALA A 51 -9.39 -15.07 1.29
CA ALA A 51 -8.01 -14.91 0.87
C ALA A 51 -7.11 -14.42 2.01
N ALA A 52 -7.56 -13.44 2.78
CA ALA A 52 -6.83 -12.95 3.96
C ALA A 52 -6.67 -14.05 5.01
N LYS A 53 -7.71 -14.84 5.25
CA LYS A 53 -7.66 -15.97 6.19
C LYS A 53 -6.68 -17.04 5.75
N GLU A 54 -6.62 -17.34 4.46
CA GLU A 54 -5.63 -18.26 3.91
C GLU A 54 -4.19 -17.77 4.18
N ARG A 55 -3.91 -16.47 3.98
CA ARG A 55 -2.59 -15.88 4.28
C ARG A 55 -2.28 -15.90 5.77
N GLN A 56 -3.26 -15.63 6.61
CA GLN A 56 -3.09 -15.77 8.07
C GLN A 56 -2.74 -17.19 8.46
N ASN A 57 -3.41 -18.20 7.91
CA ASN A 57 -3.12 -19.60 8.16
C ASN A 57 -1.73 -20.02 7.64
N ALA A 58 -1.24 -19.38 6.57
CA ALA A 58 0.12 -19.56 6.06
C ALA A 58 1.21 -18.85 6.90
N GLY A 59 0.83 -18.16 7.99
CA GLY A 59 1.76 -17.53 8.93
C GLY A 59 2.01 -16.04 8.69
N PHE A 60 1.34 -15.40 7.73
CA PHE A 60 1.42 -13.95 7.58
C PHE A 60 0.64 -13.24 8.69
N SER A 61 1.20 -12.16 9.20
CA SER A 61 0.54 -11.31 10.22
C SER A 61 -0.16 -10.09 9.62
N ALA A 62 -0.06 -9.90 8.30
CA ALA A 62 -0.63 -8.76 7.61
C ALA A 62 -0.82 -9.05 6.12
N ILE A 63 -1.75 -8.30 5.51
CA ILE A 63 -1.99 -8.29 4.06
C ILE A 63 -2.07 -6.86 3.52
N LYS A 64 -1.90 -6.76 2.20
CA LYS A 64 -2.26 -5.57 1.41
C LYS A 64 -3.17 -5.98 0.26
N MET A 65 -4.17 -5.16 -0.06
CA MET A 65 -5.07 -5.36 -1.20
C MET A 65 -5.34 -4.05 -1.94
N ASN A 66 -5.70 -4.15 -3.21
CA ASN A 66 -6.35 -3.05 -3.91
C ASN A 66 -7.78 -2.91 -3.35
N ALA A 67 -8.06 -1.81 -2.71
CA ALA A 67 -9.34 -1.63 -2.02
C ALA A 67 -10.41 -0.98 -2.91
N THR A 68 -9.99 -0.23 -3.93
CA THR A 68 -10.91 0.56 -4.74
C THR A 68 -10.84 0.22 -6.22
N GLU A 69 -11.98 0.41 -6.90
CA GLU A 69 -12.04 0.69 -8.32
C GLU A 69 -11.64 2.15 -8.58
N GLU A 70 -11.69 2.57 -9.84
CA GLU A 70 -11.55 3.98 -10.20
C GLU A 70 -12.76 4.77 -9.69
N LEU A 71 -12.50 5.82 -8.88
CA LEU A 71 -13.52 6.74 -8.41
C LEU A 71 -13.38 8.09 -9.11
N GLN A 72 -14.52 8.68 -9.46
CA GLN A 72 -14.56 10.02 -9.99
C GLN A 72 -14.23 11.07 -8.90
N MET A 73 -14.00 12.32 -9.31
CA MET A 73 -13.74 13.40 -8.36
C MET A 73 -14.89 13.59 -7.36
N ILE A 74 -16.13 13.40 -7.82
CA ILE A 74 -17.34 13.30 -7.02
C ILE A 74 -18.02 11.99 -7.41
N ASP A 75 -18.18 11.09 -6.48
CA ASP A 75 -18.76 9.76 -6.73
C ASP A 75 -19.80 9.40 -5.66
N SER A 76 -20.50 8.26 -5.85
CA SER A 76 -21.53 7.80 -4.93
C SER A 76 -20.95 7.23 -3.65
N TYR A 77 -21.66 7.40 -2.56
CA TYR A 77 -21.32 6.74 -1.29
C TYR A 77 -21.44 5.22 -1.34
N GLU A 78 -22.20 4.66 -2.29
CA GLU A 78 -22.25 3.22 -2.55
C GLU A 78 -20.86 2.65 -2.86
N LYS A 79 -20.07 3.34 -3.70
CA LYS A 79 -18.68 2.94 -3.96
C LYS A 79 -17.77 3.04 -2.74
N VAL A 80 -18.03 3.99 -1.88
CA VAL A 80 -17.33 4.09 -0.57
C VAL A 80 -17.68 2.89 0.30
N ASP A 81 -18.96 2.54 0.40
CA ASP A 81 -19.44 1.45 1.23
C ASP A 81 -18.88 0.09 0.75
N VAL A 82 -18.74 -0.14 -0.56
CA VAL A 82 -18.07 -1.34 -1.12
C VAL A 82 -16.63 -1.48 -0.61
N VAL A 83 -15.89 -0.38 -0.48
CA VAL A 83 -14.52 -0.42 0.08
C VAL A 83 -14.55 -0.81 1.54
N LEU A 84 -15.47 -0.22 2.32
CA LEU A 84 -15.61 -0.51 3.75
C LEU A 84 -16.02 -1.98 3.98
N GLU A 85 -16.95 -2.51 3.19
CA GLU A 85 -17.37 -3.91 3.26
C GLU A 85 -16.22 -4.89 3.03
N ARG A 86 -15.34 -4.61 2.06
CA ARG A 86 -14.13 -5.43 1.82
C ARG A 86 -13.21 -5.43 3.04
N VAL A 87 -12.95 -4.29 3.62
CA VAL A 87 -12.08 -4.17 4.81
C VAL A 87 -12.75 -4.83 6.03
N ALA A 88 -14.06 -4.62 6.22
CA ALA A 88 -14.83 -5.24 7.27
C ALA A 88 -14.79 -6.77 7.20
N ALA A 89 -14.94 -7.35 6.00
CA ALA A 89 -14.87 -8.80 5.78
C ALA A 89 -13.52 -9.40 6.19
N ILE A 90 -12.42 -8.70 5.92
CA ILE A 90 -11.09 -9.13 6.37
C ILE A 90 -10.99 -9.03 7.89
N ARG A 91 -11.47 -7.93 8.48
CA ARG A 91 -11.44 -7.72 9.92
C ARG A 91 -12.25 -8.78 10.67
N GLU A 92 -13.42 -9.14 10.14
CA GLU A 92 -14.25 -10.22 10.67
C GLU A 92 -13.55 -11.58 10.57
N SER A 93 -12.95 -11.89 9.42
CA SER A 93 -12.31 -13.19 9.17
C SER A 93 -11.01 -13.40 9.94
N CYS A 94 -10.20 -12.34 10.10
CA CYS A 94 -8.83 -12.43 10.62
C CYS A 94 -8.66 -11.87 12.03
N GLY A 95 -9.64 -11.11 12.53
CA GLY A 95 -9.62 -10.53 13.87
C GLY A 95 -8.92 -9.18 13.96
N LYS A 96 -9.03 -8.56 15.15
CA LYS A 96 -8.62 -7.17 15.41
C LYS A 96 -7.13 -6.89 15.16
N TYR A 97 -6.26 -7.84 15.47
CA TYR A 97 -4.80 -7.60 15.46
C TYR A 97 -4.12 -8.00 14.15
N PHE A 98 -4.86 -8.52 13.18
CA PHE A 98 -4.31 -8.81 11.86
C PHE A 98 -4.09 -7.51 11.09
N GLY A 99 -2.87 -7.31 10.56
CA GLY A 99 -2.54 -6.09 9.83
C GLY A 99 -3.25 -6.02 8.48
N ILE A 100 -3.89 -4.89 8.21
CA ILE A 100 -4.55 -4.63 6.92
C ILE A 100 -3.99 -3.34 6.35
N ALA A 101 -3.46 -3.40 5.12
CA ALA A 101 -3.12 -2.24 4.33
C ALA A 101 -3.98 -2.21 3.07
N VAL A 102 -4.35 -1.02 2.64
CA VAL A 102 -5.13 -0.80 1.42
C VAL A 102 -4.37 0.06 0.44
N ASP A 103 -4.51 -0.28 -0.83
CA ASP A 103 -3.90 0.43 -1.94
C ASP A 103 -5.00 1.04 -2.81
N PHE A 104 -5.00 2.35 -2.96
CA PHE A 104 -5.91 3.04 -3.88
C PHE A 104 -5.30 3.15 -5.27
N HIS A 105 -4.01 2.85 -5.38
CA HIS A 105 -3.29 2.74 -6.64
C HIS A 105 -3.39 3.98 -7.53
N GLY A 106 -3.57 5.16 -6.93
CA GLY A 106 -3.79 6.42 -7.62
C GLY A 106 -5.10 6.51 -8.41
N ARG A 107 -6.06 5.63 -8.15
CA ARG A 107 -7.37 5.58 -8.84
C ARG A 107 -8.43 6.47 -8.20
N VAL A 108 -8.08 7.16 -7.13
CA VAL A 108 -9.00 7.99 -6.36
C VAL A 108 -8.57 9.46 -6.45
N HIS A 109 -9.52 10.37 -6.51
CA HIS A 109 -9.26 11.80 -6.45
C HIS A 109 -9.35 12.32 -5.03
N LYS A 110 -8.68 13.44 -4.74
CA LYS A 110 -8.54 14.00 -3.37
C LYS A 110 -9.84 14.07 -2.55
N PRO A 111 -10.99 14.56 -3.06
CA PRO A 111 -12.20 14.64 -2.25
C PRO A 111 -12.67 13.27 -1.75
N MET A 112 -12.70 12.27 -2.64
CA MET A 112 -13.11 10.91 -2.29
C MET A 112 -12.05 10.19 -1.45
N ALA A 113 -10.78 10.44 -1.70
CA ALA A 113 -9.68 9.91 -0.88
C ALA A 113 -9.77 10.36 0.58
N LYS A 114 -10.12 11.64 0.83
CA LYS A 114 -10.32 12.17 2.19
C LYS A 114 -11.53 11.53 2.87
N ILE A 115 -12.64 11.31 2.14
CA ILE A 115 -13.82 10.63 2.67
C ILE A 115 -13.50 9.19 3.05
N LEU A 116 -12.87 8.43 2.13
CA LEU A 116 -12.46 7.05 2.36
C LEU A 116 -11.48 6.95 3.53
N ALA A 117 -10.42 7.75 3.54
CA ALA A 117 -9.44 7.75 4.61
C ALA A 117 -10.09 7.99 5.98
N LYS A 118 -11.04 8.92 6.07
CA LYS A 118 -11.75 9.19 7.31
C LYS A 118 -12.66 8.04 7.75
N LYS A 119 -13.40 7.44 6.84
CA LYS A 119 -14.28 6.30 7.15
C LYS A 119 -13.51 5.03 7.49
N LEU A 120 -12.33 4.83 6.89
CA LEU A 120 -11.46 3.67 7.14
C LEU A 120 -10.75 3.71 8.50
N GLU A 121 -10.75 4.83 9.22
CA GLU A 121 -10.11 4.92 10.55
C GLU A 121 -10.67 3.89 11.55
N GLU A 122 -11.94 3.55 11.46
CA GLU A 122 -12.58 2.56 12.36
C GLU A 122 -12.02 1.14 12.25
N TYR A 123 -11.26 0.85 11.17
CA TYR A 123 -10.69 -0.47 10.91
C TYR A 123 -9.24 -0.63 11.35
N ASP A 124 -8.62 0.35 11.98
CA ASP A 124 -7.23 0.29 12.46
C ASP A 124 -6.25 -0.19 11.36
N LEU A 125 -6.24 0.47 10.20
CA LEU A 125 -5.39 0.11 9.07
C LEU A 125 -3.91 0.42 9.34
N MET A 126 -3.02 -0.38 8.78
CA MET A 126 -1.57 -0.13 8.82
C MET A 126 -1.19 1.11 8.03
N PHE A 127 -1.73 1.26 6.82
CA PHE A 127 -1.53 2.41 5.93
C PHE A 127 -2.52 2.39 4.76
N ILE A 128 -2.68 3.54 4.13
CA ILE A 128 -3.28 3.70 2.80
C ILE A 128 -2.16 4.04 1.82
N GLU A 129 -1.99 3.21 0.79
CA GLU A 129 -0.98 3.40 -0.26
C GLU A 129 -1.59 4.10 -1.47
N GLU A 130 -0.80 5.01 -2.08
CA GLU A 130 -1.17 5.75 -3.30
C GLU A 130 -2.60 6.31 -3.25
N PRO A 131 -2.96 7.11 -2.22
CA PRO A 131 -4.33 7.62 -2.06
C PRO A 131 -4.81 8.47 -3.24
N VAL A 132 -3.87 9.08 -3.96
CA VAL A 132 -4.08 9.83 -5.21
C VAL A 132 -2.87 9.59 -6.12
N LEU A 133 -2.94 10.07 -7.36
CA LEU A 133 -1.80 10.02 -8.28
C LEU A 133 -0.60 10.81 -7.72
N CYS A 134 0.61 10.29 -7.90
CA CYS A 134 1.85 10.92 -7.41
C CYS A 134 2.14 12.28 -8.06
N GLU A 135 1.54 12.60 -9.20
CA GLU A 135 1.59 13.93 -9.82
C GLU A 135 0.96 15.00 -8.93
N HIS A 136 0.04 14.61 -8.04
CA HIS A 136 -0.62 15.48 -7.07
C HIS A 136 0.05 15.37 -5.68
N MET A 137 1.36 15.51 -5.63
CA MET A 137 2.18 15.32 -4.41
C MET A 137 1.70 16.14 -3.22
N GLU A 138 1.23 17.35 -3.45
CA GLU A 138 0.73 18.25 -2.39
C GLU A 138 -0.55 17.73 -1.71
N ASP A 139 -1.33 16.91 -2.42
CA ASP A 139 -2.55 16.32 -1.90
C ASP A 139 -2.29 15.26 -0.83
N PHE A 140 -1.12 14.60 -0.86
CA PHE A 140 -0.73 13.63 0.17
C PHE A 140 -0.70 14.25 1.57
N LYS A 141 -0.16 15.45 1.70
CA LYS A 141 -0.12 16.18 2.97
C LYS A 141 -1.52 16.51 3.48
N GLU A 142 -2.42 16.91 2.58
CA GLU A 142 -3.80 17.22 2.97
C GLU A 142 -4.58 15.95 3.40
N ILE A 143 -4.35 14.83 2.71
CA ILE A 143 -4.98 13.55 3.05
C ILE A 143 -4.43 13.04 4.38
N ALA A 144 -3.12 13.08 4.58
CA ALA A 144 -2.49 12.70 5.84
C ALA A 144 -2.98 13.54 7.03
N ALA A 145 -3.26 14.83 6.81
CA ALA A 145 -3.83 15.69 7.84
C ALA A 145 -5.32 15.42 8.11
N ALA A 146 -6.02 14.75 7.21
CA ALA A 146 -7.45 14.47 7.32
C ALA A 146 -7.78 13.17 8.07
N CYS A 147 -6.79 12.30 8.33
CA CYS A 147 -6.98 11.01 9.02
C CYS A 147 -5.76 10.65 9.88
N ASN A 148 -5.96 9.67 10.76
CA ASN A 148 -4.88 9.11 11.59
C ASN A 148 -4.23 7.85 10.98
N ILE A 149 -4.66 7.42 9.79
CA ILE A 149 -4.07 6.28 9.11
C ILE A 149 -2.77 6.74 8.42
N PRO A 150 -1.64 6.05 8.61
CA PRO A 150 -0.41 6.35 7.88
C PRO A 150 -0.62 6.32 6.37
N ILE A 151 0.00 7.23 5.65
CA ILE A 151 -0.03 7.28 4.19
C ILE A 151 1.29 6.72 3.64
N ALA A 152 1.19 5.81 2.67
CA ALA A 152 2.31 5.21 1.98
C ALA A 152 2.31 5.62 0.49
N THR A 153 3.49 5.84 -0.05
CA THR A 153 3.69 6.13 -1.48
C THR A 153 5.14 5.83 -1.87
N GLY A 154 5.45 5.90 -3.14
CA GLY A 154 6.83 5.80 -3.62
C GLY A 154 7.02 4.89 -4.82
N GLU A 155 6.10 3.99 -5.14
CA GLU A 155 6.25 3.07 -6.26
C GLU A 155 6.38 3.76 -7.64
N ARG A 156 5.91 5.00 -7.72
CA ARG A 156 5.95 5.86 -8.92
C ARG A 156 6.96 7.01 -8.80
N LEU A 157 7.83 6.98 -7.80
CA LEU A 157 8.90 7.95 -7.60
C LEU A 157 10.24 7.31 -7.97
N PHE A 158 11.05 7.96 -8.79
CA PHE A 158 12.23 7.36 -9.40
C PHE A 158 13.53 8.08 -9.08
N THR A 159 13.47 9.32 -8.62
CA THR A 159 14.66 10.12 -8.34
C THR A 159 14.66 10.66 -6.92
N LYS A 160 15.86 10.99 -6.42
CA LYS A 160 15.99 11.68 -5.11
C LYS A 160 15.23 13.02 -5.07
N TYR A 161 14.99 13.64 -6.21
CA TYR A 161 14.26 14.91 -6.29
C TYR A 161 12.74 14.71 -6.10
N ASP A 162 12.21 13.56 -6.56
CA ASP A 162 10.83 13.17 -6.31
C ASP A 162 10.63 12.94 -4.79
N PHE A 163 11.51 12.15 -4.17
CA PHE A 163 11.47 11.89 -2.73
C PHE A 163 11.69 13.14 -1.89
N LYS A 164 12.50 14.12 -2.37
CA LYS A 164 12.69 15.39 -1.65
C LYS A 164 11.40 16.19 -1.51
N ARG A 165 10.48 16.09 -2.47
CA ARG A 165 9.16 16.75 -2.37
C ARG A 165 8.21 16.02 -1.41
N LEU A 166 8.39 14.72 -1.27
CA LEU A 166 7.58 13.89 -0.38
C LEU A 166 7.98 14.08 1.10
N LEU A 167 9.27 14.18 1.37
CA LEU A 167 9.87 14.32 2.71
C LEU A 167 9.91 15.78 3.20
#